data_59b07620503c2119a330aa21c43d684c
#
_entry.id   59b07620503c2119a330aa21c43d684c
#
_cell.length_a   1.000
_cell.length_b   1.000
_cell.length_c   1.000
_cell.angle_alpha   90.00
_cell.angle_beta   90.00
_cell.angle_gamma   90.00
#
_symmetry.space_group_name_H-M   'P 1'
#
loop_
_entity.id
_entity.type
_entity.pdbx_description
1 polymer ?
#
loop_
_entity_poly.entity_id
_entity_poly.type
_entity_poly.pdbx_seq_one_letter_code
_entity_poly.pdbx_strand_id
1 'polypeptide(L)'
;GPDFQSLEPVQAAPDAASPVDMPLIPWETRLAAGVDLESREVGPARSELWMRAPGSPSDPTTQQALLAHATDLNLIGTAMRPMPDISQADAPERVQTAVVSHSIWFHREIHLQDWLCLQQESPVTTGARGFGRGDAVSKDGQAVAAFSQESLIRIRS
;
A
#
# COMPACT_ATOMS: atom_id res chain seq x y z
N GLY A 1 24.25 7.67 14.26
CA GLY A 1 22.86 7.90 13.83
C GLY A 1 21.94 6.86 14.48
N PRO A 2 20.61 7.09 14.56
CA PRO A 2 19.71 6.09 15.10
C PRO A 2 19.84 4.81 14.27
N ASP A 3 19.87 3.69 14.96
CA ASP A 3 19.90 2.38 14.33
C ASP A 3 18.53 2.12 13.67
N PHE A 4 18.46 2.24 12.36
CA PHE A 4 17.24 2.01 11.57
C PHE A 4 16.82 0.53 11.53
N GLN A 5 17.44 -0.34 12.34
CA GLN A 5 17.15 -1.76 12.36
C GLN A 5 15.91 -2.16 13.16
N SER A 6 15.20 -1.23 13.77
CA SER A 6 14.02 -1.55 14.58
C SER A 6 12.71 -1.07 13.98
N LEU A 7 12.45 -1.33 12.68
CA LEU A 7 11.06 -1.55 12.32
C LEU A 7 10.63 -2.84 13.00
N GLU A 8 9.55 -2.77 13.80
CA GLU A 8 8.93 -3.97 14.35
C GLU A 8 8.80 -5.01 13.24
N PRO A 9 9.22 -6.25 13.45
CA PRO A 9 9.12 -7.29 12.43
C PRO A 9 7.68 -7.35 11.93
N VAL A 10 7.49 -7.41 10.61
CA VAL A 10 6.17 -7.63 10.03
C VAL A 10 5.59 -8.89 10.66
N GLN A 11 4.56 -8.72 11.51
CA GLN A 11 4.04 -9.81 12.35
C GLN A 11 3.23 -10.85 11.58
N ALA A 12 2.77 -10.50 10.37
CA ALA A 12 1.96 -11.40 9.55
C ALA A 12 2.80 -12.03 8.44
N ALA A 13 2.97 -13.35 8.50
CA ALA A 13 3.49 -14.11 7.37
C ALA A 13 2.52 -14.00 6.17
N PRO A 14 3.01 -13.97 4.91
CA PRO A 14 2.16 -13.90 3.72
C PRO A 14 1.06 -14.95 3.68
N ASP A 15 1.33 -16.13 4.18
CA ASP A 15 0.37 -17.26 4.20
C ASP A 15 -0.79 -17.05 5.19
N ALA A 16 -0.64 -16.16 6.16
CA ALA A 16 -1.69 -15.79 7.10
C ALA A 16 -2.59 -14.64 6.56
N ALA A 17 -2.21 -14.02 5.46
CA ALA A 17 -2.96 -12.93 4.85
C ALA A 17 -4.02 -13.44 3.88
N SER A 18 -5.14 -12.74 3.79
CA SER A 18 -6.22 -13.08 2.85
C SER A 18 -5.79 -12.79 1.41
N PRO A 19 -6.11 -13.68 0.44
CA PRO A 19 -5.98 -13.37 -0.97
C PRO A 19 -6.85 -12.17 -1.33
N VAL A 20 -6.33 -11.27 -2.15
CA VAL A 20 -7.08 -10.16 -2.72
C VAL A 20 -7.02 -10.28 -4.22
N ASP A 21 -8.19 -10.39 -4.85
CA ASP A 21 -8.28 -10.33 -6.30
C ASP A 21 -8.23 -8.86 -6.74
N MET A 22 -7.03 -8.36 -6.90
CA MET A 22 -6.81 -7.11 -7.61
C MET A 22 -6.36 -7.47 -9.03
N PRO A 23 -7.17 -7.17 -10.07
CA PRO A 23 -6.87 -7.55 -11.44
C PRO A 23 -5.73 -6.69 -12.04
N LEU A 24 -4.67 -6.53 -11.29
CA LEU A 24 -3.51 -5.68 -11.62
C LEU A 24 -2.30 -6.58 -11.86
N ILE A 25 -2.18 -7.07 -13.06
CA ILE A 25 -0.96 -7.75 -13.51
C ILE A 25 0.23 -6.75 -13.40
N PRO A 26 1.37 -7.17 -12.89
CA PRO A 26 1.80 -8.56 -12.63
C PRO A 26 1.71 -9.05 -11.17
N TRP A 27 0.88 -8.42 -10.34
CA TRP A 27 0.90 -8.60 -8.90
C TRP A 27 0.08 -9.78 -8.41
N GLU A 28 0.69 -10.62 -7.58
CA GLU A 28 -0.01 -11.43 -6.60
C GLU A 28 -0.11 -10.63 -5.30
N THR A 29 -1.31 -10.50 -4.74
CA THR A 29 -1.56 -9.65 -3.57
C THR A 29 -2.25 -10.42 -2.46
N ARG A 30 -1.95 -10.06 -1.20
CA ARG A 30 -2.61 -10.56 0.00
C ARG A 30 -2.73 -9.46 1.03
N LEU A 31 -3.93 -9.23 1.53
CA LEU A 31 -4.15 -8.34 2.67
C LEU A 31 -3.87 -9.06 3.98
N ALA A 32 -3.24 -8.39 4.92
CA ALA A 32 -3.12 -8.88 6.29
C ALA A 32 -4.50 -9.02 6.93
N ALA A 33 -4.62 -9.95 7.87
CA ALA A 33 -5.87 -10.29 8.52
C ALA A 33 -6.59 -9.04 9.10
N GLY A 34 -7.91 -8.99 8.96
CA GLY A 34 -8.75 -7.94 9.52
C GLY A 34 -9.05 -6.76 8.61
N VAL A 35 -8.63 -6.79 7.35
CA VAL A 35 -9.04 -5.80 6.34
C VAL A 35 -9.99 -6.46 5.35
N ASP A 36 -11.22 -5.98 5.35
CA ASP A 36 -12.23 -6.32 4.34
C ASP A 36 -12.41 -5.11 3.41
N LEU A 37 -12.06 -5.27 2.13
CA LEU A 37 -12.16 -4.20 1.14
C LEU A 37 -13.60 -3.87 0.77
N GLU A 38 -14.53 -4.80 0.99
CA GLU A 38 -15.97 -4.64 0.75
C GLU A 38 -16.68 -4.01 1.96
N SER A 39 -16.06 -4.02 3.14
CA SER A 39 -16.67 -3.48 4.35
C SER A 39 -16.80 -1.95 4.28
N ARG A 40 -17.97 -1.46 4.68
CA ARG A 40 -18.25 -0.04 4.91
C ARG A 40 -18.00 0.40 6.35
N GLU A 41 -17.56 -0.51 7.18
CA GLU A 41 -17.21 -0.18 8.55
C GLU A 41 -16.00 0.74 8.60
N VAL A 42 -16.11 1.78 9.41
CA VAL A 42 -15.02 2.70 9.68
C VAL A 42 -13.88 1.95 10.37
N GLY A 43 -12.71 2.07 9.84
CA GLY A 43 -11.50 1.44 10.36
C GLY A 43 -10.32 2.41 10.45
N PRO A 44 -9.23 2.00 11.08
CA PRO A 44 -8.03 2.83 11.12
C PRO A 44 -7.48 3.05 9.70
N ALA A 45 -6.94 4.23 9.44
CA ALA A 45 -6.29 4.55 8.17
C ALA A 45 -4.91 3.87 8.08
N ARG A 46 -4.90 2.56 8.18
CA ARG A 46 -3.71 1.70 8.10
C ARG A 46 -4.03 0.44 7.32
N SER A 47 -3.07 -0.03 6.55
CA SER A 47 -3.17 -1.32 5.84
C SER A 47 -1.80 -1.97 5.71
N GLU A 48 -1.80 -3.28 5.63
CA GLU A 48 -0.63 -4.09 5.30
C GLU A 48 -1.00 -4.94 4.09
N LEU A 49 -0.28 -4.74 3.00
CA LEU A 49 -0.51 -5.41 1.74
C LEU A 49 0.75 -6.15 1.32
N TRP A 50 0.69 -7.47 1.32
CA TRP A 50 1.72 -8.31 0.74
C TRP A 50 1.60 -8.36 -0.77
N MET A 51 2.70 -8.14 -1.46
CA MET A 51 2.75 -8.16 -2.92
C MET A 51 3.99 -8.90 -3.41
N ARG A 52 3.86 -9.59 -4.54
CA ARG A 52 4.98 -10.14 -5.31
C ARG A 52 4.66 -10.20 -6.79
N ALA A 53 5.71 -10.26 -7.60
CA ALA A 53 5.63 -10.42 -9.05
C ALA A 53 6.60 -11.55 -9.50
N PRO A 54 6.23 -12.84 -9.36
CA PRO A 54 7.16 -13.97 -9.53
C PRO A 54 7.81 -14.04 -10.92
N GLY A 55 7.12 -13.56 -11.95
CA GLY A 55 7.62 -13.54 -13.33
C GLY A 55 8.36 -12.27 -13.73
N SER A 56 8.60 -11.34 -12.79
CA SER A 56 9.27 -10.08 -13.12
C SER A 56 10.76 -10.28 -13.42
N PRO A 57 11.32 -9.51 -14.40
CA PRO A 57 12.76 -9.49 -14.63
C PRO A 57 13.52 -9.07 -13.38
N SER A 58 14.73 -9.62 -13.20
CA SER A 58 15.55 -9.34 -12.03
C SER A 58 16.44 -8.09 -12.15
N ASP A 59 16.37 -7.36 -13.26
CA ASP A 59 17.16 -6.14 -13.41
C ASP A 59 16.69 -5.04 -12.45
N PRO A 60 17.62 -4.30 -11.82
CA PRO A 60 17.30 -3.35 -10.76
C PRO A 60 16.34 -2.25 -11.18
N THR A 61 16.40 -1.78 -12.42
CA THR A 61 15.54 -0.70 -12.92
C THR A 61 14.10 -1.16 -13.02
N THR A 62 13.85 -2.34 -13.57
CA THR A 62 12.51 -2.93 -13.64
C THR A 62 11.97 -3.20 -12.24
N GLN A 63 12.78 -3.73 -11.32
CA GLN A 63 12.35 -3.96 -9.94
C GLN A 63 11.94 -2.66 -9.24
N GLN A 64 12.71 -1.58 -9.41
CA GLN A 64 12.36 -0.25 -8.87
C GLN A 64 11.09 0.32 -9.50
N ALA A 65 10.94 0.22 -10.81
CA ALA A 65 9.76 0.71 -11.52
C ALA A 65 8.48 -0.04 -11.08
N LEU A 66 8.55 -1.35 -10.94
CA LEU A 66 7.46 -2.16 -10.44
C LEU A 66 7.11 -1.80 -8.99
N LEU A 67 8.10 -1.63 -8.10
CA LEU A 67 7.82 -1.23 -6.73
C LEU A 67 7.19 0.17 -6.68
N ALA A 68 7.66 1.12 -7.49
CA ALA A 68 7.04 2.44 -7.58
C ALA A 68 5.57 2.36 -8.00
N HIS A 69 5.24 1.51 -8.96
CA HIS A 69 3.85 1.23 -9.34
C HIS A 69 3.05 0.61 -8.18
N ALA A 70 3.61 -0.39 -7.48
CA ALA A 70 2.93 -1.05 -6.38
C ALA A 70 2.57 -0.10 -5.23
N THR A 71 3.46 0.82 -4.88
CA THR A 71 3.27 1.76 -3.78
C THR A 71 2.16 2.79 -4.02
N ASP A 72 1.76 3.00 -5.28
CA ASP A 72 0.65 3.89 -5.66
C ASP A 72 -0.74 3.25 -5.50
N LEU A 73 -0.84 1.93 -5.54
CA LEU A 73 -2.11 1.23 -5.74
C LEU A 73 -3.11 1.34 -4.59
N ASN A 74 -2.67 1.47 -3.33
CA ASN A 74 -3.57 1.32 -2.18
C ASN A 74 -3.56 2.48 -1.17
N LEU A 75 -2.73 3.51 -1.34
CA LEU A 75 -2.66 4.62 -0.37
C LEU A 75 -3.95 5.43 -0.29
N ILE A 76 -4.63 5.65 -1.41
CA ILE A 76 -5.94 6.34 -1.43
C ILE A 76 -6.98 5.51 -0.68
N GLY A 77 -7.02 4.20 -0.93
CA GLY A 77 -7.89 3.29 -0.21
C GLY A 77 -7.63 3.31 1.29
N THR A 78 -6.38 3.30 1.69
CA THR A 78 -5.97 3.42 3.10
C THR A 78 -6.46 4.74 3.71
N ALA A 79 -6.34 5.87 2.99
CA ALA A 79 -6.82 7.18 3.44
C ALA A 79 -8.35 7.26 3.57
N MET A 80 -9.08 6.47 2.80
CA MET A 80 -10.55 6.44 2.84
C MET A 80 -11.12 5.57 3.95
N ARG A 81 -10.36 4.67 4.54
CA ARG A 81 -10.86 3.75 5.59
C ARG A 81 -11.56 4.40 6.78
N PRO A 82 -11.18 5.60 7.27
CA PRO A 82 -11.94 6.29 8.31
C PRO A 82 -13.23 6.96 7.83
N MET A 83 -13.49 6.97 6.50
CA MET A 83 -14.65 7.66 5.95
C MET A 83 -15.91 6.80 6.13
N PRO A 84 -16.98 7.36 6.76
CA PRO A 84 -18.22 6.60 6.95
C PRO A 84 -18.90 6.30 5.61
N ASP A 85 -19.54 5.15 5.52
CA ASP A 85 -20.39 4.73 4.40
C ASP A 85 -19.70 4.66 3.01
N ILE A 86 -18.37 4.58 2.98
CA ILE A 86 -17.59 4.44 1.74
C ILE A 86 -16.65 3.25 1.88
N SER A 87 -16.85 2.22 1.03
CA SER A 87 -15.88 1.14 0.86
C SER A 87 -14.94 1.44 -0.32
N GLN A 88 -13.84 0.70 -0.42
CA GLN A 88 -12.96 0.80 -1.59
C GLN A 88 -13.67 0.35 -2.87
N ALA A 89 -14.58 -0.63 -2.77
CA ALA A 89 -15.38 -1.10 -3.88
C ALA A 89 -16.35 -0.01 -4.40
N ASP A 90 -16.92 0.80 -3.51
CA ASP A 90 -17.81 1.91 -3.89
C ASP A 90 -17.06 3.14 -4.41
N ALA A 91 -15.77 3.25 -4.15
CA ALA A 91 -14.99 4.47 -4.40
C ALA A 91 -15.04 4.94 -5.85
N PRO A 92 -14.96 4.07 -6.90
CA PRO A 92 -15.01 4.51 -8.29
C PRO A 92 -16.28 5.28 -8.65
N GLU A 93 -17.41 4.93 -8.04
CA GLU A 93 -18.71 5.56 -8.30
C GLU A 93 -18.95 6.80 -7.44
N ARG A 94 -18.52 6.75 -6.17
CA ARG A 94 -18.87 7.73 -5.14
C ARG A 94 -17.80 8.77 -4.86
N VAL A 95 -16.56 8.50 -5.22
CA VAL A 95 -15.42 9.36 -4.90
C VAL A 95 -14.65 9.69 -6.18
N GLN A 96 -14.30 10.94 -6.34
CA GLN A 96 -13.31 11.35 -7.32
C GLN A 96 -11.94 11.38 -6.65
N THR A 97 -11.03 10.58 -7.16
CA THR A 97 -9.67 10.47 -6.64
C THR A 97 -8.65 10.80 -7.72
N ALA A 98 -7.54 11.35 -7.30
CA ALA A 98 -6.37 11.53 -8.16
C ALA A 98 -5.11 11.63 -7.29
N VAL A 99 -4.03 11.06 -7.75
CA VAL A 99 -2.71 11.29 -7.15
C VAL A 99 -2.23 12.67 -7.54
N VAL A 100 -1.80 13.46 -6.57
CA VAL A 100 -1.25 14.81 -6.77
C VAL A 100 0.27 14.77 -6.79
N SER A 101 0.85 14.03 -5.85
CA SER A 101 2.28 13.79 -5.79
C SER A 101 2.55 12.41 -5.20
N HIS A 102 3.62 11.78 -5.68
CA HIS A 102 4.11 10.51 -5.16
C HIS A 102 5.63 10.56 -5.10
N SER A 103 6.18 10.16 -3.97
CA SER A 103 7.62 10.12 -3.74
C SER A 103 8.01 8.76 -3.20
N ILE A 104 9.12 8.23 -3.67
CA ILE A 104 9.68 6.97 -3.19
C ILE A 104 11.19 7.09 -3.01
N TRP A 105 11.69 6.50 -1.93
CA TRP A 105 13.10 6.42 -1.59
C TRP A 105 13.50 4.95 -1.53
N PHE A 106 14.40 4.55 -2.41
CA PHE A 106 14.93 3.18 -2.45
C PHE A 106 16.13 3.08 -1.52
N HIS A 107 16.11 2.13 -0.60
CA HIS A 107 17.14 1.95 0.43
C HIS A 107 18.01 0.73 0.21
N ARG A 108 17.45 -0.31 -0.42
CA ARG A 108 18.11 -1.59 -0.64
C ARG A 108 17.70 -2.17 -1.99
N GLU A 109 18.41 -3.23 -2.38
CA GLU A 109 18.03 -4.03 -3.53
C GLU A 109 16.63 -4.65 -3.33
N ILE A 110 15.87 -4.70 -4.43
CA ILE A 110 14.47 -5.10 -4.44
C ILE A 110 14.37 -6.45 -5.17
N HIS A 111 13.68 -7.39 -4.57
CA HIS A 111 13.43 -8.72 -5.11
C HIS A 111 11.93 -9.02 -5.09
N LEU A 112 11.19 -8.53 -6.12
CA LEU A 112 9.73 -8.68 -6.21
C LEU A 112 9.30 -10.09 -6.61
N GLN A 113 10.23 -10.97 -6.97
CA GLN A 113 9.94 -12.39 -7.13
C GLN A 113 9.54 -13.05 -5.81
N ASP A 114 9.98 -12.48 -4.68
CA ASP A 114 9.55 -12.85 -3.33
C ASP A 114 8.57 -11.80 -2.77
N TRP A 115 7.95 -12.13 -1.66
CA TRP A 115 6.98 -11.26 -1.01
C TRP A 115 7.62 -10.02 -0.38
N LEU A 116 7.01 -8.86 -0.67
CA LEU A 116 7.20 -7.61 0.05
C LEU A 116 5.89 -7.21 0.74
N CYS A 117 5.99 -6.66 1.94
CA CYS A 117 4.86 -6.05 2.62
C CYS A 117 4.90 -4.53 2.45
N LEU A 118 3.82 -3.97 1.94
CA LEU A 118 3.59 -2.52 1.97
C LEU A 118 2.84 -2.20 3.25
N GLN A 119 3.53 -1.62 4.21
CA GLN A 119 2.94 -1.09 5.45
C GLN A 119 2.57 0.35 5.22
N GLN A 120 1.28 0.65 5.27
CA GLN A 120 0.72 1.94 4.84
C GLN A 120 -0.11 2.58 5.94
N GLU A 121 -0.01 3.90 6.05
CA GLU A 121 -0.90 4.70 6.90
C GLU A 121 -1.25 6.02 6.24
N SER A 122 -2.40 6.57 6.61
CA SER A 122 -2.81 7.93 6.23
C SER A 122 -3.11 8.73 7.49
N PRO A 123 -2.16 9.53 7.96
CA PRO A 123 -2.33 10.29 9.21
C PRO A 123 -3.33 11.43 9.10
N VAL A 124 -3.66 11.88 7.88
CA VAL A 124 -4.57 13.02 7.70
C VAL A 124 -5.33 12.93 6.38
N THR A 125 -6.64 13.18 6.46
CA THR A 125 -7.53 13.44 5.32
C THR A 125 -8.37 14.65 5.64
N THR A 126 -8.18 15.75 4.93
CA THR A 126 -8.85 17.03 5.16
C THR A 126 -8.85 17.89 3.91
N GLY A 127 -9.84 18.81 3.74
CA GLY A 127 -9.88 19.73 2.62
C GLY A 127 -9.90 19.06 1.24
N ALA A 128 -10.54 17.91 1.11
CA ALA A 128 -10.53 17.05 -0.08
C ALA A 128 -9.14 16.53 -0.47
N ARG A 129 -8.20 16.47 0.48
CA ARG A 129 -6.86 15.92 0.34
C ARG A 129 -6.62 14.82 1.35
N GLY A 130 -5.96 13.76 0.90
CA GLY A 130 -5.41 12.71 1.76
C GLY A 130 -3.89 12.69 1.64
N PHE A 131 -3.21 12.57 2.78
CA PHE A 131 -1.79 12.28 2.80
C PHE A 131 -1.58 10.87 3.33
N GLY A 132 -0.84 10.07 2.57
CA GLY A 132 -0.46 8.72 2.93
C GLY A 132 1.05 8.53 2.88
N ARG A 133 1.54 7.59 3.66
CA ARG A 133 2.94 7.17 3.65
C ARG A 133 3.06 5.70 3.99
N GLY A 134 4.20 5.13 3.71
CA GLY A 134 4.46 3.73 4.05
C GLY A 134 5.88 3.30 3.79
N ASP A 135 6.14 2.08 4.19
CA ASP A 135 7.39 1.38 3.99
C ASP A 135 7.14 0.08 3.21
N ALA A 136 8.04 -0.24 2.30
CA ALA A 136 8.12 -1.55 1.68
C ALA A 136 9.13 -2.39 2.47
N VAL A 137 8.66 -3.48 3.04
CA VAL A 137 9.44 -4.33 3.94
C VAL A 137 9.57 -5.71 3.36
N SER A 138 10.79 -6.24 3.30
CA SER A 138 11.02 -7.61 2.85
C SER A 138 10.48 -8.63 3.86
N LYS A 139 10.33 -9.87 3.43
CA LYS A 139 9.95 -11.00 4.25
C LYS A 139 10.81 -11.17 5.51
N ASP A 140 12.09 -10.74 5.44
CA ASP A 140 13.02 -10.78 6.56
C ASP A 140 12.93 -9.54 7.48
N GLY A 141 11.93 -8.68 7.28
CA GLY A 141 11.70 -7.49 8.09
C GLY A 141 12.59 -6.29 7.76
N GLN A 142 13.28 -6.30 6.61
CA GLN A 142 14.14 -5.18 6.21
C GLN A 142 13.37 -4.15 5.37
N ALA A 143 13.41 -2.88 5.76
CA ALA A 143 12.89 -1.81 4.92
C ALA A 143 13.73 -1.69 3.64
N VAL A 144 13.11 -1.90 2.48
CA VAL A 144 13.75 -1.80 1.17
C VAL A 144 13.44 -0.48 0.48
N ALA A 145 12.31 0.14 0.80
CA ALA A 145 11.95 1.48 0.34
C ALA A 145 11.00 2.14 1.32
N ALA A 146 10.94 3.47 1.29
CA ALA A 146 9.92 4.28 1.93
C ALA A 146 9.21 5.12 0.87
N PHE A 147 7.93 5.48 1.10
CA PHE A 147 7.16 6.24 0.14
C PHE A 147 6.12 7.14 0.81
N SER A 148 5.70 8.18 0.09
CA SER A 148 4.63 9.06 0.52
C SER A 148 3.84 9.58 -0.68
N GLN A 149 2.58 9.91 -0.44
CA GLN A 149 1.67 10.37 -1.48
C GLN A 149 0.69 11.42 -0.95
N GLU A 150 0.48 12.46 -1.72
CA GLU A 150 -0.66 13.34 -1.57
C GLU A 150 -1.70 13.02 -2.65
N SER A 151 -2.94 12.91 -2.24
CA SER A 151 -4.05 12.54 -3.13
C SER A 151 -5.22 13.50 -2.99
N LEU A 152 -5.94 13.73 -4.10
CA LEU A 152 -7.28 14.31 -4.07
C LEU A 152 -8.28 13.21 -3.70
N ILE A 153 -9.16 13.49 -2.75
CA ILE A 153 -10.25 12.59 -2.34
C ILE A 153 -11.51 13.46 -2.18
N ARG A 154 -12.38 13.44 -3.18
CA ARG A 154 -13.59 14.28 -3.21
C ARG A 154 -14.82 13.41 -3.36
N ILE A 155 -15.74 13.50 -2.41
CA ILE A 155 -17.04 12.83 -2.50
C ILE A 155 -17.84 13.52 -3.63
N ARG A 156 -18.42 12.71 -4.51
CA ARG A 156 -19.33 13.17 -5.55
C ARG A 156 -20.68 13.51 -4.91
N SER A 157 -21.16 14.69 -5.17
CA SER A 157 -22.51 15.16 -4.80
C SER A 157 -23.56 14.55 -5.70
#